data_82d2b50f79ebef56c125fcd8381e3c93
#
_entry.id   82d2b50f79ebef56c125fcd8381e3c93
#
_cell.length_a   1.000
_cell.length_b   1.000
_cell.length_c   1.000
_cell.angle_alpha   90.00
_cell.angle_beta   90.00
_cell.angle_gamma   90.00
#
_symmetry.space_group_name_H-M   'P 1'
#
loop_
_entity.id
_entity.type
_entity.pdbx_description
1 polymer ?
#
loop_
_entity_poly.entity_id
_entity_poly.type
_entity_poly.pdbx_seq_one_letter_code
_entity_poly.pdbx_strand_id
1 'polypeptide(L)'
;MSLARAADGRVGAAWRALEAVEDPEIPAVSIVDLGLIRSVEPSSDGTLEVKLSPTYVGCPATEVIRRSVEDALRRAQVGAFAVTPVLSPPWSSDWISAEGRRKLEMYGIVPPQRSTSSMRDVLRMNRPIGCPRCHSTDTECISEFGSTP
;
A
#
# COMPACT_ATOMS: atom_id res chain seq x y z
N MET A 1 -29.85 -1.02 19.79
CA MET A 1 -28.37 -0.94 19.79
C MET A 1 -27.87 -1.16 18.38
N SER A 2 -27.27 -0.17 17.91
CA SER A 2 -27.21 0.41 16.58
C SER A 2 -26.43 -0.44 15.58
N LEU A 3 -26.98 -0.66 14.38
CA LEU A 3 -26.33 -1.17 13.17
C LEU A 3 -24.99 -0.47 12.88
N ALA A 4 -24.87 0.81 13.23
CA ALA A 4 -23.65 1.60 13.10
C ALA A 4 -22.49 1.07 13.97
N ARG A 5 -22.76 0.62 15.20
CA ARG A 5 -21.74 0.11 16.11
C ARG A 5 -21.26 -1.31 15.75
N ALA A 6 -22.11 -2.11 15.11
CA ALA A 6 -21.74 -3.40 14.55
C ALA A 6 -20.92 -3.22 13.25
N ALA A 7 -21.24 -2.21 12.46
CA ALA A 7 -20.45 -1.82 11.28
C ALA A 7 -19.04 -1.37 11.66
N ASP A 8 -18.90 -0.55 12.73
CA ASP A 8 -17.58 -0.11 13.25
C ASP A 8 -16.71 -1.31 13.69
N GLY A 9 -17.30 -2.31 14.34
CA GLY A 9 -16.56 -3.52 14.73
C GLY A 9 -16.07 -4.35 13.53
N ARG A 10 -16.88 -4.47 12.48
CA ARG A 10 -16.54 -5.18 11.24
C ARG A 10 -15.48 -4.43 10.43
N VAL A 11 -15.60 -3.13 10.31
CA VAL A 11 -14.61 -2.27 9.65
C VAL A 11 -13.26 -2.37 10.36
N GLY A 12 -13.24 -2.27 11.70
CA GLY A 12 -12.02 -2.43 12.47
C GLY A 12 -11.40 -3.82 12.35
N ALA A 13 -12.21 -4.89 12.29
CA ALA A 13 -11.72 -6.24 12.05
C ALA A 13 -11.13 -6.39 10.65
N ALA A 14 -11.77 -5.79 9.64
CA ALA A 14 -11.26 -5.80 8.27
C ALA A 14 -9.91 -5.09 8.17
N TRP A 15 -9.75 -3.88 8.74
CA TRP A 15 -8.47 -3.18 8.74
C TRP A 15 -7.36 -3.99 9.38
N ARG A 16 -7.58 -4.58 10.57
CA ARG A 16 -6.59 -5.44 11.24
C ARG A 16 -6.19 -6.65 10.38
N ALA A 17 -7.16 -7.25 9.68
CA ALA A 17 -6.88 -8.36 8.78
C ALA A 17 -6.04 -7.93 7.58
N LEU A 18 -6.33 -6.76 7.01
CA LEU A 18 -5.63 -6.20 5.87
C LEU A 18 -4.20 -5.74 6.22
N GLU A 19 -3.97 -5.23 7.42
CA GLU A 19 -2.65 -4.88 7.93
C GLU A 19 -1.70 -6.09 8.01
N ALA A 20 -2.24 -7.30 8.13
CA ALA A 20 -1.47 -8.54 8.15
C ALA A 20 -1.21 -9.12 6.74
N VAL A 21 -1.74 -8.53 5.69
CA VAL A 21 -1.49 -8.96 4.30
C VAL A 21 -0.21 -8.31 3.80
N GLU A 22 0.84 -9.11 3.63
CA GLU A 22 2.12 -8.67 3.10
C GLU A 22 2.07 -8.50 1.57
N ASP A 23 2.90 -7.58 1.06
CA ASP A 23 3.10 -7.46 -0.37
C ASP A 23 3.89 -8.68 -0.89
N PRO A 24 3.45 -9.32 -2.00
CA PRO A 24 4.12 -10.53 -2.49
C PRO A 24 5.54 -10.31 -3.02
N GLU A 25 5.89 -9.09 -3.40
CA GLU A 25 7.22 -8.74 -3.92
C GLU A 25 8.13 -8.19 -2.81
N ILE A 26 7.54 -7.51 -1.83
CA ILE A 26 8.27 -6.91 -0.70
C ILE A 26 7.62 -7.35 0.62
N PRO A 27 7.90 -8.56 1.10
CA PRO A 27 7.21 -9.15 2.27
C PRO A 27 7.49 -8.42 3.60
N ALA A 28 8.35 -7.41 3.58
CA ALA A 28 8.62 -6.55 4.74
C ALA A 28 7.51 -5.53 5.00
N VAL A 29 6.65 -5.25 4.03
CA VAL A 29 5.58 -4.24 4.11
C VAL A 29 4.22 -4.85 3.82
N SER A 30 3.20 -4.34 4.48
CA SER A 30 1.81 -4.73 4.18
C SER A 30 1.24 -3.89 3.03
N ILE A 31 0.18 -4.41 2.43
CA ILE A 31 -0.59 -3.67 1.42
C ILE A 31 -1.21 -2.38 1.99
N VAL A 32 -1.46 -2.33 3.30
CA VAL A 32 -1.92 -1.13 4.00
C VAL A 32 -0.77 -0.13 4.14
N ASP A 33 0.42 -0.60 4.50
CA ASP A 33 1.64 0.23 4.56
C ASP A 33 1.94 0.91 3.22
N LEU A 34 1.72 0.20 2.11
CA LEU A 34 1.90 0.72 0.76
C LEU A 34 0.76 1.63 0.29
N GLY A 35 -0.31 1.76 1.07
CA GLY A 35 -1.47 2.58 0.71
C GLY A 35 -2.29 2.00 -0.44
N LEU A 36 -2.26 0.66 -0.64
CA LEU A 36 -3.07 0.00 -1.67
C LEU A 36 -4.54 -0.08 -1.26
N ILE A 37 -4.85 -0.16 0.04
CA ILE A 37 -6.22 -0.11 0.53
C ILE A 37 -6.64 1.35 0.70
N ARG A 38 -7.65 1.78 -0.07
CA ARG A 38 -8.12 3.17 -0.08
C ARG A 38 -9.22 3.43 0.92
N SER A 39 -10.16 2.51 1.03
CA SER A 39 -11.22 2.59 2.04
C SER A 39 -11.79 1.20 2.35
N VAL A 40 -12.38 1.10 3.52
CA VAL A 40 -13.23 -0.01 3.96
C VAL A 40 -14.48 0.60 4.53
N GLU A 41 -15.59 0.49 3.80
CA GLU A 41 -16.83 1.18 4.12
C GLU A 41 -18.02 0.22 4.06
N PRO A 42 -18.99 0.33 4.98
CA PRO A 42 -20.21 -0.43 4.87
C PRO A 42 -21.11 0.18 3.78
N SER A 43 -21.58 -0.65 2.87
CA SER A 43 -22.60 -0.28 1.90
C SER A 43 -24.00 -0.33 2.53
N SER A 44 -24.99 0.25 1.85
CA SER A 44 -26.38 0.30 2.31
C SER A 44 -27.04 -1.07 2.47
N ASP A 45 -26.56 -2.08 1.76
CA ASP A 45 -27.02 -3.48 1.85
C ASP A 45 -26.33 -4.28 2.95
N GLY A 46 -25.41 -3.65 3.71
CA GLY A 46 -24.65 -4.30 4.78
C GLY A 46 -23.37 -5.02 4.31
N THR A 47 -23.05 -4.99 3.02
CA THR A 47 -21.78 -5.48 2.46
C THR A 47 -20.64 -4.51 2.81
N LEU A 48 -19.46 -5.01 3.18
CA LEU A 48 -18.26 -4.17 3.30
C LEU A 48 -17.64 -3.97 1.92
N GLU A 49 -17.55 -2.73 1.48
CA GLU A 49 -16.82 -2.37 0.27
C GLU A 49 -15.37 -2.05 0.60
N VAL A 50 -14.44 -2.81 0.04
CA VAL A 50 -13.00 -2.61 0.18
C VAL A 50 -12.45 -2.09 -1.15
N LYS A 51 -11.95 -0.86 -1.15
CA LYS A 51 -11.37 -0.23 -2.34
C LYS A 51 -9.87 -0.50 -2.40
N LEU A 52 -9.43 -1.20 -3.44
CA LEU A 52 -8.04 -1.59 -3.69
C LEU A 52 -7.49 -0.82 -4.89
N SER A 53 -6.41 -0.05 -4.69
CA SER A 53 -5.73 0.68 -5.76
C SER A 53 -4.43 -0.03 -6.13
N PRO A 54 -4.30 -0.61 -7.33
CA PRO A 54 -3.04 -1.20 -7.78
C PRO A 54 -1.99 -0.12 -8.04
N THR A 55 -0.71 -0.46 -7.91
CA THR A 55 0.40 0.45 -8.18
C THR A 55 0.49 0.84 -9.65
N TYR A 56 0.12 -0.07 -10.55
CA TYR A 56 -0.07 0.21 -11.97
C TYR A 56 -1.08 -0.77 -12.59
N VAL A 57 -1.66 -0.36 -13.71
CA VAL A 57 -2.67 -1.15 -14.44
C VAL A 57 -2.01 -2.33 -15.15
N GLY A 58 -2.54 -3.54 -14.96
CA GLY A 58 -2.04 -4.75 -15.62
C GLY A 58 -0.92 -5.49 -14.88
N CYS A 59 -0.60 -5.10 -13.63
CA CYS A 59 0.34 -5.83 -12.80
C CYS A 59 -0.19 -7.26 -12.49
N PRO A 60 0.56 -8.33 -12.80
CA PRO A 60 0.17 -9.69 -12.42
C PRO A 60 -0.01 -9.88 -10.93
N ALA A 61 0.77 -9.14 -10.11
CA ALA A 61 0.67 -9.18 -8.65
C ALA A 61 -0.69 -8.66 -8.13
N THR A 62 -1.40 -7.83 -8.89
CA THR A 62 -2.71 -7.28 -8.48
C THR A 62 -3.71 -8.38 -8.18
N GLU A 63 -3.74 -9.43 -9.00
CA GLU A 63 -4.66 -10.56 -8.79
C GLU A 63 -4.26 -11.38 -7.55
N VAL A 64 -2.97 -11.56 -7.31
CA VAL A 64 -2.44 -12.22 -6.10
C VAL A 64 -2.83 -11.42 -4.87
N ILE A 65 -2.60 -10.11 -4.88
CA ILE A 65 -2.97 -9.21 -3.78
C ILE A 65 -4.48 -9.27 -3.53
N ARG A 66 -5.31 -9.20 -4.59
CA ARG A 66 -6.78 -9.27 -4.45
C ARG A 66 -7.21 -10.55 -3.75
N ARG A 67 -6.66 -11.70 -4.14
CA ARG A 67 -6.95 -13.00 -3.51
C ARG A 67 -6.51 -13.02 -2.04
N SER A 68 -5.33 -12.51 -1.75
CA SER A 68 -4.81 -12.41 -0.36
C SER A 68 -5.70 -11.54 0.51
N VAL A 69 -6.21 -10.42 -0.03
CA VAL A 69 -7.20 -9.55 0.63
C VAL A 69 -8.48 -10.31 0.92
N GLU A 70 -9.05 -10.98 -0.09
CA GLU A 70 -10.29 -11.75 0.08
C GLU A 70 -10.13 -12.86 1.13
N ASP A 71 -9.01 -13.57 1.11
CA ASP A 71 -8.72 -14.64 2.08
C ASP A 71 -8.52 -14.10 3.50
N ALA A 72 -7.87 -12.94 3.66
CA ALA A 72 -7.73 -12.30 4.96
C ALA A 72 -9.10 -11.88 5.54
N LEU A 73 -9.97 -11.29 4.71
CA LEU A 73 -11.30 -10.87 5.11
C LEU A 73 -12.20 -12.07 5.46
N ARG A 74 -12.11 -13.18 4.70
CA ARG A 74 -12.83 -14.44 5.03
C ARG A 74 -12.37 -15.01 6.36
N ARG A 75 -11.06 -15.08 6.61
CA ARG A 75 -10.50 -15.56 7.88
C ARG A 75 -10.90 -14.68 9.06
N ALA A 76 -11.00 -13.37 8.85
CA ALA A 76 -11.45 -12.42 9.87
C ALA A 76 -12.97 -12.44 10.10
N GLN A 77 -13.71 -13.23 9.32
CA GLN A 77 -15.17 -13.41 9.44
C GLN A 77 -15.94 -12.06 9.44
N VAL A 78 -15.51 -11.13 8.60
CA VAL A 78 -16.13 -9.80 8.51
C VAL A 78 -17.54 -9.81 7.88
N GLY A 79 -18.04 -10.96 7.47
CA GLY A 79 -19.34 -11.13 6.81
C GLY A 79 -19.24 -10.87 5.29
N ALA A 80 -20.34 -10.40 4.71
CA ALA A 80 -20.36 -10.08 3.27
C ALA A 80 -19.42 -8.92 2.96
N PHE A 81 -18.59 -9.06 1.93
CA PHE A 81 -17.70 -8.03 1.44
C PHE A 81 -17.54 -8.08 -0.08
N ALA A 82 -17.13 -6.96 -0.67
CA ALA A 82 -16.74 -6.85 -2.06
C ALA A 82 -15.40 -6.09 -2.15
N VAL A 83 -14.48 -6.60 -2.97
CA VAL A 83 -13.19 -5.94 -3.25
C VAL A 83 -13.26 -5.32 -4.63
N THR A 84 -13.20 -3.99 -4.68
CA THR A 84 -13.38 -3.21 -5.91
C THR A 84 -12.07 -2.50 -6.27
N PRO A 85 -11.55 -2.67 -7.49
CA PRO A 85 -10.38 -1.94 -7.94
C PRO A 85 -10.72 -0.46 -8.16
N VAL A 86 -9.83 0.43 -7.69
CA VAL A 86 -9.92 1.88 -7.90
C VAL A 86 -8.69 2.34 -8.67
N LEU A 87 -8.92 2.85 -9.88
CA LEU A 87 -7.87 3.30 -10.79
C LEU A 87 -7.72 4.83 -10.84
N SER A 88 -8.69 5.56 -10.27
CA SER A 88 -8.68 7.02 -10.23
C SER A 88 -9.02 7.52 -8.82
N PRO A 89 -8.19 8.38 -8.22
CA PRO A 89 -6.86 8.77 -8.70
C PRO A 89 -5.90 7.57 -8.77
N PRO A 90 -4.89 7.59 -9.65
CA PRO A 90 -3.90 6.52 -9.71
C PRO A 90 -3.10 6.45 -8.41
N TRP A 91 -2.56 5.27 -8.09
CA TRP A 91 -1.72 5.09 -6.91
C TRP A 91 -0.54 6.07 -6.90
N SER A 92 -0.20 6.57 -5.74
CA SER A 92 0.94 7.45 -5.53
C SER A 92 1.81 6.93 -4.38
N SER A 93 3.12 7.02 -4.52
CA SER A 93 4.08 6.72 -3.46
C SER A 93 3.91 7.62 -2.22
N ASP A 94 3.19 8.72 -2.35
CA ASP A 94 2.84 9.58 -1.21
C ASP A 94 1.88 8.90 -0.22
N TRP A 95 1.19 7.85 -0.68
CA TRP A 95 0.27 7.07 0.14
C TRP A 95 0.96 6.03 1.02
N ILE A 96 2.25 5.79 0.78
CA ILE A 96 3.04 4.93 1.65
C ILE A 96 3.06 5.54 3.05
N SER A 97 2.66 4.76 4.05
CA SER A 97 2.63 5.18 5.44
C SER A 97 4.04 5.48 5.98
N ALA A 98 4.13 6.24 7.07
CA ALA A 98 5.41 6.48 7.74
C ALA A 98 6.06 5.16 8.20
N GLU A 99 5.24 4.23 8.69
CA GLU A 99 5.68 2.89 9.09
C GLU A 99 6.15 2.06 7.88
N GLY A 100 5.41 2.12 6.76
CA GLY A 100 5.81 1.46 5.52
C GLY A 100 7.15 1.97 5.01
N ARG A 101 7.39 3.28 5.06
CA ARG A 101 8.68 3.87 4.69
C ARG A 101 9.81 3.37 5.58
N ARG A 102 9.60 3.33 6.89
CA ARG A 102 10.57 2.79 7.84
C ARG A 102 10.89 1.32 7.58
N LYS A 103 9.87 0.50 7.30
CA LYS A 103 10.04 -0.92 6.97
C LYS A 103 10.82 -1.11 5.67
N LEU A 104 10.55 -0.31 4.63
CA LEU A 104 11.29 -0.33 3.37
C LEU A 104 12.77 -0.02 3.61
N GLU A 105 13.08 1.04 4.36
CA GLU A 105 14.48 1.40 4.71
C GLU A 105 15.19 0.27 5.44
N MET A 106 14.55 -0.34 6.44
CA MET A 106 15.10 -1.47 7.17
C MET A 106 15.33 -2.70 6.27
N TYR A 107 14.48 -2.89 5.28
CA TYR A 107 14.61 -3.96 4.29
C TYR A 107 15.73 -3.68 3.26
N GLY A 108 16.21 -2.44 3.19
CA GLY A 108 17.27 -2.01 2.28
C GLY A 108 16.77 -1.34 1.02
N ILE A 109 15.51 -0.87 1.02
CA ILE A 109 14.90 -0.10 -0.06
C ILE A 109 14.71 1.34 0.39
N VAL A 110 15.29 2.29 -0.34
CA VAL A 110 15.04 3.71 -0.09
C VAL A 110 13.63 4.06 -0.58
N PRO A 111 12.73 4.47 0.32
CA PRO A 111 11.38 4.85 -0.11
C PRO A 111 11.44 6.10 -0.99
N PRO A 112 10.57 6.20 -2.02
CA PRO A 112 10.51 7.37 -2.88
C PRO A 112 10.22 8.62 -2.04
N GLN A 113 10.81 9.74 -2.41
CA GLN A 113 10.50 11.02 -1.77
C GLN A 113 9.03 11.38 -2.04
N ARG A 114 8.40 12.05 -1.08
CA ARG A 114 7.03 12.54 -1.28
C ARG A 114 7.01 13.55 -2.40
N SER A 115 5.99 13.48 -3.24
CA SER A 115 5.76 14.46 -4.30
C SER A 115 5.54 15.83 -3.67
N THR A 116 6.49 16.72 -3.86
CA THR A 116 6.34 18.10 -3.43
C THR A 116 6.04 18.94 -4.66
N SER A 117 4.99 19.71 -4.61
CA SER A 117 4.51 20.54 -5.71
C SER A 117 5.36 21.80 -5.98
N SER A 118 6.55 21.88 -5.38
CA SER A 118 7.41 23.06 -5.47
C SER A 118 8.49 22.86 -6.53
N MET A 119 8.65 23.87 -7.39
CA MET A 119 9.74 23.94 -8.38
C MET A 119 11.13 23.77 -7.75
N ARG A 120 11.29 24.14 -6.46
CA ARG A 120 12.53 23.96 -5.69
C ARG A 120 12.83 22.48 -5.41
N ASP A 121 11.81 21.65 -5.37
CA ASP A 121 11.97 20.22 -5.06
C ASP A 121 12.27 19.42 -6.33
N VAL A 122 11.80 19.87 -7.49
CA VAL A 122 12.21 19.34 -8.79
C VAL A 122 13.73 19.53 -9.00
N LEU A 123 14.26 20.67 -8.56
CA LEU A 123 15.72 20.92 -8.57
C LEU A 123 16.48 20.11 -7.51
N ARG A 124 15.80 19.60 -6.48
CA ARG A 124 16.37 18.70 -5.46
C ARG A 124 16.34 17.23 -5.86
N MET A 125 15.68 16.86 -6.96
CA MET A 125 15.70 15.49 -7.50
C MET A 125 17.10 14.99 -7.87
N ASN A 126 18.09 15.90 -7.93
CA ASN A 126 19.50 15.60 -8.16
C ASN A 126 20.29 15.37 -6.85
N ARG A 127 19.63 15.19 -5.71
CA ARG A 127 20.34 14.83 -4.48
C ARG A 127 20.79 13.38 -4.54
N PRO A 128 22.06 13.10 -4.18
CA PRO A 128 22.52 11.72 -4.09
C PRO A 128 21.64 10.96 -3.08
N ILE A 129 21.17 9.79 -3.51
CA ILE A 129 20.37 8.90 -2.67
C ILE A 129 21.30 8.23 -1.68
N GLY A 130 21.07 8.40 -0.38
CA GLY A 130 21.86 7.73 0.65
C GLY A 130 21.63 6.23 0.63
N CYS A 131 22.69 5.45 0.75
CA CYS A 131 22.60 4.00 0.92
C CYS A 131 21.83 3.67 2.21
N PRO A 132 20.78 2.84 2.18
CA PRO A 132 19.99 2.54 3.37
C PRO A 132 20.75 1.67 4.39
N ARG A 133 21.89 1.09 4.01
CA ARG A 133 22.71 0.25 4.89
C ARG A 133 23.84 0.99 5.57
N CYS A 134 24.57 1.84 4.84
CA CYS A 134 25.75 2.53 5.36
C CYS A 134 25.63 4.04 5.35
N HIS A 135 24.52 4.60 4.86
CA HIS A 135 24.23 6.03 4.75
C HIS A 135 25.22 6.83 3.88
N SER A 136 26.12 6.15 3.15
CA SER A 136 26.99 6.80 2.18
C SER A 136 26.13 7.47 1.08
N THR A 137 26.55 8.66 0.66
CA THR A 137 26.00 9.37 -0.49
C THR A 137 26.78 9.10 -1.77
N ASP A 138 27.84 8.28 -1.71
CA ASP A 138 28.57 7.80 -2.87
C ASP A 138 27.79 6.65 -3.52
N THR A 139 26.76 7.04 -4.25
CA THR A 139 25.81 6.15 -4.93
C THR A 139 25.60 6.64 -6.34
N GLU A 140 25.50 5.71 -7.28
CA GLU A 140 25.19 6.01 -8.68
C GLU A 140 23.95 5.25 -9.15
N CYS A 141 23.21 5.82 -10.10
CA CYS A 141 22.09 5.15 -10.74
C CYS A 141 22.65 4.20 -11.81
N ILE A 142 22.52 2.91 -11.57
CA ILE A 142 22.95 1.86 -12.52
C ILE A 142 21.81 1.47 -13.49
N SER A 143 20.56 1.76 -13.16
CA SER A 143 19.41 1.47 -14.00
C SER A 143 18.24 2.37 -13.59
N GLU A 144 17.49 2.88 -14.55
CA GLU A 144 16.23 3.60 -14.33
C GLU A 144 15.06 2.63 -14.12
N PHE A 145 15.20 1.42 -14.58
CA PHE A 145 14.24 0.33 -14.39
C PHE A 145 14.85 -0.67 -13.42
N GLY A 146 14.09 -1.13 -12.45
CA GLY A 146 14.56 -2.15 -11.51
C GLY A 146 15.14 -3.36 -12.24
N SER A 147 15.93 -4.16 -11.54
CA SER A 147 16.49 -5.40 -12.09
C SER A 147 15.35 -6.31 -12.57
N THR A 148 15.04 -6.26 -13.84
CA THR A 148 14.30 -7.35 -14.49
C THR A 148 15.28 -8.46 -14.79
N PRO A 149 14.95 -9.72 -14.44
CA PRO A 149 15.75 -10.85 -14.86
C PRO A 149 15.79 -10.97 -16.39
#